data_ffbff453ef78e892122d7a0a651784d8
#
_entry.id   ffbff453ef78e892122d7a0a651784d8
#
_cell.length_a   1.000
_cell.length_b   1.000
_cell.length_c   1.000
_cell.angle_alpha   90.00
_cell.angle_beta   90.00
_cell.angle_gamma   90.00
#
_symmetry.space_group_name_H-M   'P 1'
#
loop_
_entity.id
_entity.type
_entity.pdbx_description
1 polymer ?
#
loop_
_entity_poly.entity_id
_entity_poly.type
_entity_poly.pdbx_seq_one_letter_code
_entity_poly.pdbx_strand_id
1 'polypeptide(L)'
;MDFKRVLEIVSANIDDGVIVVNDIGEIVFYNASANNQAGVSFENAVGKHILDVFQKLDKDSSTLLRVMATGKPMVGDIQRYYNHNHKAVTIVTTTHPIFNNGKITGAVEISKDIEQYDDINKKLTLNKKDEKKTAISEAPVFGLESIIGKSTAINLLK
;
A
#
# COMPACT_ATOMS: atom_id res chain seq x y z
N MET A 1 -3.87 13.35 -22.94
CA MET A 1 -3.91 12.11 -22.11
C MET A 1 -4.84 12.37 -20.93
N ASP A 2 -5.75 11.44 -20.67
CA ASP A 2 -6.67 11.54 -19.52
C ASP A 2 -6.03 10.87 -18.28
N PHE A 3 -5.41 11.68 -17.44
CA PHE A 3 -4.76 11.21 -16.20
C PHE A 3 -5.73 10.62 -15.18
N LYS A 4 -7.00 11.09 -15.17
CA LYS A 4 -8.03 10.50 -14.31
C LYS A 4 -8.26 9.03 -14.69
N ARG A 5 -8.39 8.76 -15.98
CA ARG A 5 -8.55 7.39 -16.50
C ARG A 5 -7.33 6.52 -16.22
N VAL A 6 -6.12 7.07 -16.31
CA VAL A 6 -4.89 6.36 -15.94
C VAL A 6 -4.90 6.00 -14.45
N LEU A 7 -5.25 6.93 -13.56
CA LEU A 7 -5.34 6.69 -12.14
C LEU A 7 -6.39 5.61 -11.80
N GLU A 8 -7.56 5.65 -12.44
CA GLU A 8 -8.60 4.63 -12.28
C GLU A 8 -8.09 3.24 -12.66
N ILE A 9 -7.40 3.11 -13.79
CA ILE A 9 -6.86 1.83 -14.25
C ILE A 9 -5.76 1.33 -13.29
N VAL A 10 -4.83 2.18 -12.91
CA VAL A 10 -3.74 1.80 -11.98
C VAL A 10 -4.31 1.34 -10.65
N SER A 11 -5.21 2.14 -10.06
CA SER A 11 -5.78 1.86 -8.74
C SER A 11 -6.71 0.66 -8.71
N ALA A 12 -7.30 0.28 -9.84
CA ALA A 12 -8.12 -0.93 -9.96
C ALA A 12 -7.28 -2.22 -10.06
N ASN A 13 -5.98 -2.11 -10.31
CA ASN A 13 -5.08 -3.26 -10.51
C ASN A 13 -3.97 -3.35 -9.43
N ILE A 14 -4.08 -2.59 -8.35
CA ILE A 14 -3.19 -2.68 -7.20
C ILE A 14 -3.99 -3.10 -5.96
N ASP A 15 -3.35 -3.86 -5.08
CA ASP A 15 -3.95 -4.31 -3.82
C ASP A 15 -3.81 -3.28 -2.70
N ASP A 16 -3.04 -2.22 -2.95
CA ASP A 16 -2.87 -1.13 -1.99
C ASP A 16 -4.12 -0.22 -1.99
N GLY A 17 -4.55 0.19 -0.79
CA GLY A 17 -5.60 1.20 -0.64
C GLY A 17 -5.08 2.58 -1.07
N VAL A 18 -5.87 3.33 -1.83
CA VAL A 18 -5.53 4.70 -2.24
C VAL A 18 -6.66 5.64 -1.86
N ILE A 19 -6.32 6.66 -1.07
CA ILE A 19 -7.22 7.73 -0.66
C ILE A 19 -6.60 9.07 -1.06
N VAL A 20 -7.36 9.93 -1.71
CA VAL A 20 -6.95 11.31 -2.03
C VAL A 20 -7.97 12.26 -1.44
N VAL A 21 -7.47 13.28 -0.74
CA VAL A 21 -8.28 14.40 -0.23
C VAL A 21 -7.89 15.71 -0.90
N ASN A 22 -8.87 16.62 -1.01
CA ASN A 22 -8.64 17.99 -1.47
C ASN A 22 -8.09 18.88 -0.32
N ASP A 23 -7.92 20.16 -0.58
CA ASP A 23 -7.34 21.16 0.35
C ASP A 23 -8.18 21.41 1.62
N ILE A 24 -9.45 21.03 1.62
CA ILE A 24 -10.32 21.10 2.79
C ILE A 24 -10.54 19.74 3.46
N GLY A 25 -9.82 18.68 3.04
CA GLY A 25 -9.90 17.35 3.65
C GLY A 25 -11.07 16.48 3.19
N GLU A 26 -11.77 16.85 2.12
CA GLU A 26 -12.78 16.00 1.51
C GLU A 26 -12.17 14.94 0.62
N ILE A 27 -12.67 13.71 0.70
CA ILE A 27 -12.22 12.59 -0.12
C ILE A 27 -12.68 12.79 -1.56
N VAL A 28 -11.74 12.91 -2.49
CA VAL A 28 -12.00 13.09 -3.93
C VAL A 28 -11.67 11.83 -4.74
N PHE A 29 -10.92 10.90 -4.16
CA PHE A 29 -10.61 9.61 -4.76
C PHE A 29 -10.49 8.54 -3.68
N TYR A 30 -11.02 7.35 -3.97
CA TYR A 30 -11.09 6.22 -3.05
C TYR A 30 -11.20 4.93 -3.86
N ASN A 31 -10.22 4.05 -3.80
CA ASN A 31 -10.24 2.81 -4.60
C ASN A 31 -10.89 1.62 -3.86
N ALA A 32 -11.07 0.52 -4.58
CA ALA A 32 -11.69 -0.69 -4.04
C ALA A 32 -10.89 -1.31 -2.89
N SER A 33 -9.56 -1.25 -2.92
CA SER A 33 -8.71 -1.78 -1.85
C SER A 33 -8.86 -0.95 -0.57
N ALA A 34 -8.96 0.38 -0.66
CA ALA A 34 -9.25 1.24 0.48
C ALA A 34 -10.65 0.94 1.08
N ASN A 35 -11.66 0.69 0.22
CA ASN A 35 -12.98 0.24 0.67
C ASN A 35 -12.88 -1.07 1.48
N ASN A 36 -12.16 -2.06 0.98
CA ASN A 36 -12.00 -3.35 1.66
C ASN A 36 -11.27 -3.21 3.01
N GLN A 37 -10.22 -2.40 3.06
CA GLN A 37 -9.46 -2.12 4.29
C GLN A 37 -10.32 -1.40 5.33
N ALA A 38 -10.99 -0.32 4.94
CA ALA A 38 -11.75 0.51 5.85
C ALA A 38 -13.15 -0.06 6.20
N GLY A 39 -13.72 -0.89 5.34
CA GLY A 39 -15.10 -1.36 5.46
C GLY A 39 -16.14 -0.26 5.19
N VAL A 40 -15.77 0.75 4.39
CA VAL A 40 -16.63 1.89 4.00
C VAL A 40 -16.77 1.89 2.50
N SER A 41 -18.00 1.92 1.98
CA SER A 41 -18.23 1.94 0.54
C SER A 41 -17.85 3.28 -0.09
N PHE A 42 -17.57 3.25 -1.38
CA PHE A 42 -17.23 4.42 -2.19
C PHE A 42 -18.27 5.55 -2.03
N GLU A 43 -19.56 5.22 -2.11
CA GLU A 43 -20.68 6.17 -1.99
C GLU A 43 -20.75 6.82 -0.62
N ASN A 44 -20.24 6.12 0.40
CA ASN A 44 -20.21 6.62 1.77
C ASN A 44 -18.93 7.40 2.10
N ALA A 45 -17.92 7.31 1.28
CA ALA A 45 -16.61 7.96 1.48
C ALA A 45 -16.43 9.22 0.61
N VAL A 46 -16.63 9.11 -0.70
CA VAL A 46 -16.32 10.20 -1.64
C VAL A 46 -17.26 11.40 -1.44
N GLY A 47 -16.68 12.59 -1.45
CA GLY A 47 -17.39 13.86 -1.22
C GLY A 47 -17.60 14.20 0.24
N LYS A 48 -17.14 13.37 1.18
CA LYS A 48 -17.21 13.67 2.63
C LYS A 48 -15.82 13.99 3.17
N HIS A 49 -15.81 14.78 4.25
CA HIS A 49 -14.57 15.05 4.96
C HIS A 49 -14.01 13.77 5.59
N ILE A 50 -12.69 13.61 5.57
CA ILE A 50 -12.02 12.39 6.06
C ILE A 50 -12.38 12.05 7.52
N LEU A 51 -12.58 13.04 8.38
CA LEU A 51 -12.94 12.82 9.78
C LEU A 51 -14.41 12.42 9.96
N ASP A 52 -15.29 12.74 9.01
CA ASP A 52 -16.70 12.30 9.05
C ASP A 52 -16.82 10.83 8.67
N VAL A 53 -15.93 10.37 7.77
CA VAL A 53 -15.86 8.97 7.33
C VAL A 53 -15.16 8.11 8.38
N PHE A 54 -14.03 8.59 8.91
CA PHE A 54 -13.22 7.89 9.90
C PHE A 54 -13.33 8.55 11.27
N GLN A 55 -14.46 8.40 11.93
CA GLN A 55 -14.82 9.09 13.17
C GLN A 55 -13.87 8.87 14.37
N LYS A 56 -12.99 7.87 14.29
CA LYS A 56 -11.95 7.64 15.31
C LYS A 56 -10.67 8.44 15.07
N LEU A 57 -10.57 9.10 13.92
CA LEU A 57 -9.46 10.01 13.61
C LEU A 57 -9.80 11.43 14.05
N ASP A 58 -8.76 12.16 14.41
CA ASP A 58 -8.75 13.60 14.57
C ASP A 58 -7.67 14.24 13.68
N LYS A 59 -7.46 15.53 13.80
CA LYS A 59 -6.49 16.28 13.00
C LYS A 59 -5.04 15.81 13.25
N ASP A 60 -4.76 15.31 14.45
CA ASP A 60 -3.41 14.93 14.87
C ASP A 60 -3.11 13.46 14.53
N SER A 61 -4.11 12.62 14.49
CA SER A 61 -3.99 11.19 14.16
C SER A 61 -4.16 10.90 12.65
N SER A 62 -4.83 11.76 11.90
CA SER A 62 -4.95 11.61 10.44
C SER A 62 -3.66 11.98 9.73
N THR A 63 -3.00 11.01 9.09
CA THR A 63 -1.78 11.23 8.28
C THR A 63 -2.02 12.19 7.12
N LEU A 64 -3.18 12.12 6.46
CA LEU A 64 -3.58 13.02 5.39
C LEU A 64 -3.64 14.48 5.86
N LEU A 65 -4.31 14.76 6.98
CA LEU A 65 -4.42 16.12 7.52
C LEU A 65 -3.08 16.64 8.06
N ARG A 66 -2.28 15.78 8.69
CA ARG A 66 -0.94 16.14 9.17
C ARG A 66 -0.01 16.51 8.02
N VAL A 67 -0.03 15.75 6.95
CA VAL A 67 0.78 16.01 5.75
C VAL A 67 0.35 17.32 5.08
N MET A 68 -0.95 17.60 5.02
CA MET A 68 -1.45 18.89 4.51
C MET A 68 -1.03 20.05 5.40
N ALA A 69 -1.07 19.89 6.72
CA ALA A 69 -0.67 20.95 7.66
C ALA A 69 0.85 21.23 7.65
N THR A 70 1.66 20.19 7.46
CA THR A 70 3.14 20.31 7.55
C THR A 70 3.81 20.49 6.20
N GLY A 71 3.18 20.09 5.11
CA GLY A 71 3.77 20.02 3.77
C GLY A 71 4.87 18.95 3.63
N LYS A 72 5.03 18.09 4.63
CA LYS A 72 6.07 17.06 4.64
C LYS A 72 5.44 15.67 4.48
N PRO A 73 6.00 14.80 3.63
CA PRO A 73 5.50 13.44 3.46
C PRO A 73 5.73 12.61 4.75
N MET A 74 4.85 11.64 4.97
CA MET A 74 5.00 10.60 5.99
C MET A 74 5.13 9.26 5.30
N VAL A 75 6.18 8.50 5.62
CA VAL A 75 6.48 7.23 4.95
C VAL A 75 6.61 6.12 5.99
N GLY A 76 5.92 5.01 5.76
CA GLY A 76 6.03 3.82 6.59
C GLY A 76 5.35 3.94 7.95
N ASP A 77 4.34 4.78 8.09
CA ASP A 77 3.55 4.89 9.32
C ASP A 77 2.68 3.63 9.50
N ILE A 78 2.80 2.99 10.68
CA ILE A 78 2.06 1.75 10.97
C ILE A 78 0.82 2.09 11.77
N GLN A 79 -0.34 1.76 11.21
CA GLN A 79 -1.62 1.98 11.85
C GLN A 79 -2.33 0.66 12.13
N ARG A 80 -2.89 0.53 13.34
CA ARG A 80 -3.71 -0.61 13.76
C ARG A 80 -5.05 -0.09 14.23
N TYR A 81 -6.13 -0.62 13.64
CA TYR A 81 -7.48 -0.20 13.98
C TYR A 81 -8.50 -1.32 13.71
N TYR A 82 -9.71 -1.13 14.23
CA TYR A 82 -10.86 -1.92 13.83
C TYR A 82 -11.62 -1.15 12.75
N ASN A 83 -11.80 -1.76 11.60
CA ASN A 83 -12.56 -1.14 10.51
C ASN A 83 -14.06 -1.09 10.84
N HIS A 84 -14.87 -0.54 9.92
CA HIS A 84 -16.32 -0.43 10.11
C HIS A 84 -17.05 -1.78 10.21
N ASN A 85 -16.43 -2.86 9.74
CA ASN A 85 -16.92 -4.24 9.87
C ASN A 85 -16.40 -4.94 11.14
N HIS A 86 -15.82 -4.20 12.10
CA HIS A 86 -15.21 -4.70 13.34
C HIS A 86 -14.06 -5.69 13.12
N LYS A 87 -13.45 -5.71 11.92
CA LYS A 87 -12.26 -6.51 11.63
C LYS A 87 -11.02 -5.71 12.05
N ALA A 88 -10.10 -6.37 12.76
CA ALA A 88 -8.78 -5.80 13.04
C ALA A 88 -8.00 -5.67 11.72
N VAL A 89 -7.39 -4.53 11.49
CA VAL A 89 -6.60 -4.22 10.29
C VAL A 89 -5.30 -3.58 10.72
N THR A 90 -4.20 -4.05 10.14
CA THR A 90 -2.88 -3.44 10.32
C THR A 90 -2.38 -3.01 8.95
N ILE A 91 -2.20 -1.71 8.76
CA ILE A 91 -1.71 -1.12 7.51
C ILE A 91 -0.40 -0.38 7.71
N VAL A 92 0.41 -0.34 6.66
CA VAL A 92 1.54 0.60 6.53
C VAL A 92 1.13 1.66 5.52
N THR A 93 1.16 2.92 5.94
CA THR A 93 0.78 4.04 5.08
C THR A 93 1.98 4.84 4.61
N THR A 94 1.87 5.36 3.42
CA THR A 94 2.73 6.39 2.85
C THR A 94 1.85 7.52 2.34
N THR A 95 2.04 8.71 2.91
CA THR A 95 1.19 9.87 2.65
C THR A 95 2.04 11.02 2.12
N HIS A 96 1.62 11.61 1.01
CA HIS A 96 2.30 12.73 0.36
C HIS A 96 1.37 13.92 0.19
N PRO A 97 1.88 15.16 0.39
CA PRO A 97 1.13 16.36 0.02
C PRO A 97 1.08 16.52 -1.50
N ILE A 98 -0.02 17.03 -2.01
CA ILE A 98 -0.19 17.40 -3.42
C ILE A 98 -0.02 18.90 -3.53
N PHE A 99 0.97 19.33 -4.32
CA PHE A 99 1.24 20.73 -4.58
C PHE A 99 0.75 21.15 -5.97
N ASN A 100 0.16 22.33 -6.03
CA ASN A 100 -0.10 23.04 -7.29
C ASN A 100 0.36 24.49 -7.14
N ASN A 101 1.28 24.91 -8.01
CA ASN A 101 1.89 26.25 -7.97
C ASN A 101 2.41 26.66 -6.58
N GLY A 102 3.08 25.73 -5.87
CA GLY A 102 3.65 25.96 -4.56
C GLY A 102 2.65 25.96 -3.39
N LYS A 103 1.36 25.77 -3.65
CA LYS A 103 0.31 25.63 -2.61
C LYS A 103 -0.10 24.18 -2.47
N ILE A 104 -0.39 23.75 -1.25
CA ILE A 104 -0.97 22.43 -0.98
C ILE A 104 -2.42 22.46 -1.41
N THR A 105 -2.78 21.56 -2.33
CA THR A 105 -4.14 21.41 -2.87
C THR A 105 -4.79 20.09 -2.46
N GLY A 106 -4.11 19.31 -1.62
CA GLY A 106 -4.59 18.04 -1.11
C GLY A 106 -3.48 17.16 -0.61
N ALA A 107 -3.82 15.90 -0.35
CA ALA A 107 -2.88 14.85 0.00
C ALA A 107 -3.34 13.51 -0.58
N VAL A 108 -2.38 12.62 -0.82
CA VAL A 108 -2.63 11.22 -1.22
C VAL A 108 -2.03 10.28 -0.19
N GLU A 109 -2.79 9.29 0.22
CA GLU A 109 -2.34 8.19 1.07
C GLU A 109 -2.42 6.88 0.30
N ILE A 110 -1.34 6.09 0.39
CA ILE A 110 -1.27 4.72 -0.09
C ILE A 110 -1.10 3.83 1.13
N SER A 111 -1.98 2.85 1.30
CA SER A 111 -2.02 1.95 2.46
C SER A 111 -1.87 0.49 2.03
N LYS A 112 -0.92 -0.21 2.66
CA LYS A 112 -0.68 -1.64 2.47
C LYS A 112 -1.23 -2.42 3.66
N ASP A 113 -2.13 -3.37 3.41
CA ASP A 113 -2.60 -4.30 4.43
C ASP A 113 -1.54 -5.38 4.66
N ILE A 114 -0.89 -5.37 5.84
CA ILE A 114 0.20 -6.31 6.16
C ILE A 114 -0.33 -7.75 6.30
N GLU A 115 -1.55 -7.94 6.78
CA GLU A 115 -2.10 -9.29 6.99
C GLU A 115 -2.30 -10.02 5.66
N GLN A 116 -2.72 -9.31 4.60
CA GLN A 116 -2.84 -9.89 3.27
C GLN A 116 -1.48 -10.33 2.71
N TYR A 117 -0.41 -9.58 2.95
CA TYR A 117 0.94 -9.96 2.52
C TYR A 117 1.49 -11.17 3.27
N ASP A 118 1.22 -11.28 4.56
CA ASP A 118 1.62 -12.44 5.36
C ASP A 118 0.92 -13.72 4.90
N ASP A 119 -0.35 -13.65 4.54
CA ASP A 119 -1.10 -14.80 4.02
C ASP A 119 -0.61 -15.25 2.64
N ILE A 120 -0.27 -14.32 1.76
CA ILE A 120 0.33 -14.62 0.45
C ILE A 120 1.71 -15.26 0.63
N ASN A 121 2.56 -14.73 1.50
CA ASN A 121 3.88 -15.29 1.79
C ASN A 121 3.80 -16.70 2.39
N LYS A 122 2.84 -16.94 3.30
CA LYS A 122 2.59 -18.28 3.85
C LYS A 122 2.17 -19.26 2.75
N LYS A 123 1.26 -18.89 1.86
CA LYS A 123 0.82 -19.73 0.73
C LYS A 123 1.97 -20.05 -0.22
N LEU A 124 2.81 -19.05 -0.58
CA LEU A 124 3.98 -19.25 -1.43
C LEU A 124 5.02 -20.17 -0.79
N THR A 125 5.20 -20.09 0.54
CA THR A 125 6.14 -20.92 1.28
C THR A 125 5.65 -22.36 1.41
N LEU A 126 4.34 -22.58 1.54
CA LEU A 126 3.75 -23.92 1.56
C LEU A 126 3.87 -24.59 0.20
N ASN A 127 3.57 -23.90 -0.90
CA ASN A 127 3.71 -24.43 -2.26
C ASN A 127 5.16 -24.83 -2.59
N LYS A 128 6.15 -24.04 -2.14
CA LYS A 128 7.57 -24.40 -2.31
C LYS A 128 8.00 -25.63 -1.52
N LYS A 129 7.32 -25.96 -0.40
CA LYS A 129 7.58 -27.21 0.35
C LYS A 129 7.01 -28.43 -0.34
N ASP A 130 5.88 -28.28 -1.00
CA ASP A 130 5.26 -29.38 -1.76
C ASP A 130 6.00 -29.65 -3.08
N GLU A 131 6.48 -28.63 -3.78
CA GLU A 131 7.36 -28.79 -4.95
C GLU A 131 8.71 -29.45 -4.62
N LYS A 132 9.29 -29.14 -3.45
CA LYS A 132 10.52 -29.82 -2.99
C LYS A 132 10.30 -31.28 -2.64
N LYS A 133 9.12 -31.70 -2.23
CA LYS A 133 8.82 -33.13 -1.99
C LYS A 133 8.65 -33.93 -3.27
N THR A 134 8.26 -33.29 -4.38
CA THR A 134 8.11 -33.95 -5.69
C THR A 134 9.38 -33.92 -6.53
N ALA A 135 10.33 -33.03 -6.25
CA ALA A 135 11.55 -32.82 -7.02
C ALA A 135 12.81 -33.56 -6.47
N ILE A 136 12.64 -34.44 -5.47
CA ILE A 136 13.81 -35.19 -4.89
C ILE A 136 14.14 -36.44 -5.69
N SER A 137 13.65 -36.63 -6.89
CA SER A 137 14.03 -37.80 -7.71
C SER A 137 14.73 -37.45 -9.01
N GLU A 138 15.50 -36.55 -9.24
CA GLU A 138 16.30 -36.33 -10.46
C GLU A 138 16.53 -34.84 -10.78
N ALA A 139 17.27 -34.12 -9.93
CA ALA A 139 17.91 -32.91 -10.38
C ALA A 139 19.44 -33.04 -10.21
N PRO A 140 20.23 -32.70 -11.22
CA PRO A 140 21.68 -32.65 -11.06
C PRO A 140 22.01 -31.56 -10.05
N VAL A 141 22.82 -31.91 -9.06
CA VAL A 141 23.33 -30.97 -8.05
C VAL A 141 24.25 -29.99 -8.77
N PHE A 142 23.72 -28.83 -9.12
CA PHE A 142 24.56 -27.70 -9.49
C PHE A 142 25.17 -27.15 -8.20
N GLY A 143 26.44 -27.43 -7.98
CA GLY A 143 27.18 -26.86 -6.85
C GLY A 143 27.22 -25.33 -6.96
N LEU A 144 27.32 -24.66 -5.82
CA LEU A 144 27.49 -23.20 -5.69
C LEU A 144 28.62 -22.63 -6.56
N GLU A 145 29.58 -23.46 -6.93
CA GLU A 145 30.72 -23.11 -7.79
C GLU A 145 30.35 -22.81 -9.24
N SER A 146 29.21 -23.30 -9.74
CA SER A 146 28.72 -23.00 -11.09
C SER A 146 28.04 -21.64 -11.20
N ILE A 147 27.69 -21.01 -10.07
CA ILE A 147 27.02 -19.67 -9.99
C ILE A 147 28.05 -18.59 -9.71
N ILE A 148 29.21 -18.93 -9.10
CA ILE A 148 30.25 -17.97 -8.71
C ILE A 148 31.33 -17.97 -9.81
N GLY A 149 31.21 -17.09 -10.80
CA GLY A 149 32.42 -16.95 -11.59
C GLY A 149 32.38 -16.36 -12.98
N LYS A 150 31.26 -15.85 -13.45
CA LYS A 150 31.22 -15.23 -14.80
C LYS A 150 30.52 -13.87 -14.88
N SER A 151 30.32 -13.18 -13.77
CA SER A 151 29.86 -11.78 -13.78
C SER A 151 31.04 -10.86 -13.48
N THR A 152 31.27 -9.89 -14.34
CA THR A 152 32.31 -8.86 -14.19
C THR A 152 32.17 -8.06 -12.91
N ALA A 153 30.95 -7.97 -12.32
CA ALA A 153 30.68 -7.31 -11.08
C ALA A 153 31.21 -8.05 -9.82
N ILE A 154 31.38 -9.39 -9.90
CA ILE A 154 31.88 -10.20 -8.77
C ILE A 154 33.39 -10.14 -8.69
N ASN A 155 34.09 -9.91 -9.82
CA ASN A 155 35.56 -9.84 -9.87
C ASN A 155 36.11 -8.49 -9.34
N LEU A 156 35.27 -7.49 -9.07
CA LEU A 156 35.64 -6.19 -8.50
C LEU A 156 35.60 -6.17 -6.96
N LEU A 157 35.17 -7.26 -6.30
CA LEU A 157 35.05 -7.38 -4.84
C LEU A 157 36.10 -8.33 -4.21
N LYS A 158 37.20 -8.60 -4.92
CA LYS A 158 38.38 -9.32 -4.37
C LYS A 158 39.53 -8.36 -4.11
#